data_9bccb36e0ee6ef7710d3c7d30b566945
#
_entry.id   9bccb36e0ee6ef7710d3c7d30b566945
#
_cell.length_a   1.000
_cell.length_b   1.000
_cell.length_c   1.000
_cell.angle_alpha   90.00
_cell.angle_beta   90.00
_cell.angle_gamma   90.00
#
_symmetry.space_group_name_H-M   'P 1'
#
loop_
_entity.id
_entity.type
_entity.pdbx_description
1 polymer ?
#
loop_
_entity_poly.entity_id
_entity_poly.type
_entity_poly.pdbx_seq_one_letter_code
_entity_poly.pdbx_strand_id
1 'polypeptide(L)'
;SKLLDKAAELALTNEQYTMAIDIVEMQKKIETLNISRGILSKSESLSRLAGTMCDKIVRINDLSNISMQLYGLYLQLGYARTQKDLDMIVQVYGPTLAKYDDERQLSFTEKVYLYQAQVWYNYIRHDMLTCYKYVCRWILLFDSAPHMKELMYDLYLRGYSRLLDGLYLLRSY
;
A
#
# COMPACT_ATOMS: atom_id res chain seq x y z
N SER A 1 17.55 20.64 -12.61
CA SER A 1 17.70 21.73 -11.59
C SER A 1 17.88 21.08 -10.22
N LYS A 2 18.97 21.48 -9.50
CA LYS A 2 19.27 20.94 -8.16
C LYS A 2 18.08 21.00 -7.19
N LEU A 3 17.22 22.01 -7.30
CA LEU A 3 16.03 22.16 -6.47
C LEU A 3 14.99 21.07 -6.81
N LEU A 4 14.69 20.86 -8.08
CA LEU A 4 13.75 19.81 -8.49
C LEU A 4 14.27 18.41 -8.21
N ASP A 5 15.58 18.20 -8.29
CA ASP A 5 16.19 16.89 -7.96
C ASP A 5 15.99 16.58 -6.47
N LYS A 6 16.23 17.55 -5.58
CA LYS A 6 15.94 17.41 -4.15
C LYS A 6 14.46 17.24 -3.84
N ALA A 7 13.59 17.97 -4.54
CA ALA A 7 12.15 17.83 -4.37
C ALA A 7 11.65 16.45 -4.80
N ALA A 8 12.16 15.91 -5.92
CA ALA A 8 11.86 14.56 -6.36
C ALA A 8 12.32 13.49 -5.36
N GLU A 9 13.56 13.62 -4.84
CA GLU A 9 14.10 12.73 -3.82
C GLU A 9 13.24 12.73 -2.56
N LEU A 10 12.86 13.91 -2.07
CA LEU A 10 11.99 14.04 -0.90
C LEU A 10 10.60 13.42 -1.14
N ALA A 11 10.00 13.66 -2.30
CA ALA A 11 8.72 13.06 -2.66
C ALA A 11 8.80 11.53 -2.73
N LEU A 12 9.88 10.97 -3.28
CA LEU A 12 10.10 9.53 -3.34
C LEU A 12 10.33 8.91 -1.96
N THR A 13 11.12 9.57 -1.11
CA THR A 13 11.39 9.11 0.26
C THR A 13 10.10 9.03 1.11
N ASN A 14 9.18 9.94 0.86
CA ASN A 14 7.88 10.00 1.53
C ASN A 14 6.77 9.27 0.76
N GLU A 15 7.11 8.52 -0.28
CA GLU A 15 6.19 7.78 -1.15
C GLU A 15 5.06 8.63 -1.76
N GLN A 16 5.32 9.93 -1.95
CA GLN A 16 4.42 10.88 -2.62
C GLN A 16 4.56 10.76 -4.15
N TYR A 17 4.23 9.60 -4.69
CA TYR A 17 4.50 9.24 -6.09
C TYR A 17 3.83 10.17 -7.09
N THR A 18 2.61 10.64 -6.83
CA THR A 18 1.90 11.61 -7.70
C THR A 18 2.68 12.92 -7.80
N MET A 19 3.11 13.46 -6.65
CA MET A 19 3.94 14.67 -6.60
C MET A 19 5.28 14.45 -7.30
N ALA A 20 5.89 13.28 -7.12
CA ALA A 20 7.15 12.95 -7.79
C ALA A 20 7.00 12.92 -9.32
N ILE A 21 5.87 12.41 -9.85
CA ILE A 21 5.57 12.45 -11.29
C ILE A 21 5.43 13.90 -11.78
N ASP A 22 4.70 14.75 -11.07
CA ASP A 22 4.57 16.17 -11.44
C ASP A 22 5.93 16.86 -11.51
N ILE A 23 6.83 16.58 -10.56
CA ILE A 23 8.20 17.10 -10.56
C ILE A 23 8.99 16.59 -11.77
N VAL A 24 8.88 15.30 -12.10
CA VAL A 24 9.53 14.71 -13.27
C VAL A 24 9.03 15.35 -14.56
N GLU A 25 7.74 15.61 -14.67
CA GLU A 25 7.19 16.33 -15.85
C GLU A 25 7.69 17.77 -15.94
N MET A 26 7.87 18.48 -14.83
CA MET A 26 8.52 19.78 -14.80
C MET A 26 10.00 19.68 -15.25
N GLN A 27 10.72 18.66 -14.79
CA GLN A 27 12.10 18.41 -15.23
C GLN A 27 12.19 18.18 -16.75
N LYS A 28 11.29 17.36 -17.32
CA LYS A 28 11.22 17.13 -18.76
C LYS A 28 10.99 18.44 -19.53
N LYS A 29 10.05 19.28 -19.08
CA LYS A 29 9.80 20.60 -19.71
C LYS A 29 11.03 21.49 -19.70
N ILE A 30 11.77 21.55 -18.60
CA ILE A 30 13.02 22.33 -18.50
C ILE A 30 14.09 21.79 -19.44
N GLU A 31 14.23 20.47 -19.54
CA GLU A 31 15.23 19.87 -20.44
C GLU A 31 14.90 20.10 -21.93
N THR A 32 13.61 20.16 -22.30
CA THR A 32 13.21 20.51 -23.68
C THR A 32 13.53 21.94 -24.04
N LEU A 33 13.57 22.86 -23.06
CA LEU A 33 13.96 24.23 -23.26
C LEU A 33 15.48 24.43 -23.31
N ASN A 34 16.25 23.56 -22.72
CA ASN A 34 17.69 23.61 -22.59
C ASN A 34 18.33 22.46 -23.39
N ILE A 35 18.48 22.65 -24.70
CA ILE A 35 19.08 21.63 -25.58
C ILE A 35 20.54 21.40 -25.18
N SER A 36 20.79 20.29 -24.49
CA SER A 36 22.11 19.84 -24.06
C SER A 36 22.51 18.53 -24.75
N ARG A 37 23.82 18.25 -24.84
CA ARG A 37 24.33 17.00 -25.44
C ARG A 37 23.88 15.75 -24.69
N GLY A 38 23.43 15.88 -23.44
CA GLY A 38 22.96 14.76 -22.59
C GLY A 38 21.46 14.55 -22.56
N ILE A 39 20.69 15.24 -23.42
CA ILE A 39 19.22 15.23 -23.37
C ILE A 39 18.62 13.82 -23.53
N LEU A 40 19.21 12.97 -24.38
CA LEU A 40 18.70 11.61 -24.62
C LEU A 40 18.81 10.75 -23.37
N SER A 41 19.98 10.63 -22.75
CA SER A 41 20.19 9.82 -21.56
C SER A 41 19.37 10.30 -20.38
N LYS A 42 19.21 11.61 -20.25
CA LYS A 42 18.41 12.23 -19.19
C LYS A 42 16.91 11.99 -19.41
N SER A 43 16.44 12.12 -20.65
CA SER A 43 15.06 11.79 -21.04
C SER A 43 14.72 10.33 -20.73
N GLU A 44 15.60 9.37 -21.07
CA GLU A 44 15.42 7.97 -20.76
C GLU A 44 15.36 7.71 -19.27
N SER A 45 16.24 8.34 -18.47
CA SER A 45 16.25 8.18 -17.01
C SER A 45 14.97 8.72 -16.36
N LEU A 46 14.49 9.88 -16.78
CA LEU A 46 13.24 10.49 -16.29
C LEU A 46 12.02 9.66 -16.70
N SER A 47 12.01 9.13 -17.94
CA SER A 47 10.94 8.26 -18.41
C SER A 47 10.87 6.95 -17.61
N ARG A 48 12.01 6.32 -17.32
CA ARG A 48 12.09 5.10 -16.51
C ARG A 48 11.63 5.35 -15.08
N LEU A 49 12.04 6.47 -14.48
CA LEU A 49 11.61 6.88 -13.15
C LEU A 49 10.09 7.08 -13.09
N ALA A 50 9.51 7.81 -14.06
CA ALA A 50 8.07 7.99 -14.16
C ALA A 50 7.32 6.66 -14.29
N GLY A 51 7.81 5.74 -15.14
CA GLY A 51 7.24 4.40 -15.30
C GLY A 51 7.20 3.62 -13.99
N THR A 52 8.32 3.60 -13.25
CA THR A 52 8.39 2.93 -11.93
C THR A 52 7.39 3.52 -10.93
N MET A 53 7.19 4.84 -10.93
CA MET A 53 6.22 5.50 -10.03
C MET A 53 4.79 5.17 -10.44
N CYS A 54 4.48 5.15 -11.75
CA CYS A 54 3.17 4.74 -12.24
C CYS A 54 2.83 3.30 -11.82
N ASP A 55 3.78 2.37 -11.95
CA ASP A 55 3.59 0.98 -11.51
C ASP A 55 3.28 0.89 -10.02
N LYS A 56 3.95 1.69 -9.20
CA LYS A 56 3.67 1.75 -7.75
C LYS A 56 2.28 2.32 -7.46
N ILE A 57 1.88 3.39 -8.14
CA ILE A 57 0.53 3.98 -7.99
C ILE A 57 -0.53 2.94 -8.36
N VAL A 58 -0.36 2.20 -9.45
CA VAL A 58 -1.30 1.15 -9.88
C VAL A 58 -1.42 0.08 -8.80
N ARG A 59 -0.29 -0.44 -8.26
CA ARG A 59 -0.33 -1.46 -7.21
C ARG A 59 -0.94 -0.97 -5.91
N ILE A 60 -0.65 0.28 -5.51
CA ILE A 60 -1.28 0.92 -4.32
C ILE A 60 -2.79 1.01 -4.53
N ASN A 61 -3.23 1.45 -5.71
CA ASN A 61 -4.64 1.53 -6.04
C ASN A 61 -5.33 0.15 -5.99
N ASP A 62 -4.72 -0.87 -6.57
CA ASP A 62 -5.25 -2.23 -6.55
C ASP A 62 -5.39 -2.77 -5.12
N LEU A 63 -4.35 -2.64 -4.30
CA LEU A 63 -4.36 -3.10 -2.92
C LEU A 63 -5.36 -2.31 -2.06
N SER A 64 -5.45 -1.00 -2.23
CA SER A 64 -6.43 -0.19 -1.52
C SER A 64 -7.86 -0.56 -1.90
N ASN A 65 -8.13 -0.85 -3.18
CA ASN A 65 -9.43 -1.32 -3.65
C ASN A 65 -9.79 -2.69 -3.08
N ILE A 66 -8.86 -3.65 -3.08
CA ILE A 66 -9.07 -4.97 -2.47
C ILE A 66 -9.40 -4.81 -0.98
N SER A 67 -8.64 -3.99 -0.26
CA SER A 67 -8.89 -3.70 1.15
C SER A 67 -10.30 -3.13 1.38
N MET A 68 -10.71 -2.17 0.55
CA MET A 68 -12.03 -1.56 0.62
C MET A 68 -13.16 -2.55 0.29
N GLN A 69 -12.98 -3.40 -0.73
CA GLN A 69 -13.95 -4.44 -1.09
C GLN A 69 -14.11 -5.47 0.04
N LEU A 70 -13.02 -5.93 0.62
CA LEU A 70 -13.05 -6.87 1.74
C LEU A 70 -13.70 -6.24 2.98
N TYR A 71 -13.43 -4.97 3.26
CA TYR A 71 -14.12 -4.25 4.34
C TYR A 71 -15.63 -4.15 4.08
N GLY A 72 -16.03 -3.80 2.85
CA GLY A 72 -17.44 -3.75 2.45
C GLY A 72 -18.11 -5.12 2.59
N LEU A 73 -17.43 -6.18 2.21
CA LEU A 73 -17.92 -7.55 2.37
C LEU A 73 -18.08 -7.92 3.85
N TYR A 74 -17.13 -7.54 4.68
CA TYR A 74 -17.23 -7.70 6.13
C TYR A 74 -18.45 -6.98 6.72
N LEU A 75 -18.72 -5.74 6.29
CA LEU A 75 -19.89 -4.99 6.76
C LEU A 75 -21.23 -5.65 6.37
N GLN A 76 -21.25 -6.36 5.26
CA GLN A 76 -22.47 -7.05 4.77
C GLN A 76 -22.67 -8.43 5.41
N LEU A 77 -21.63 -9.21 5.55
CA LEU A 77 -21.69 -10.62 5.96
C LEU A 77 -21.23 -10.86 7.39
N GLY A 78 -20.39 -9.97 7.94
CA GLY A 78 -19.61 -10.22 9.15
C GLY A 78 -18.49 -11.22 8.86
N TYR A 79 -18.71 -12.49 9.19
CA TYR A 79 -17.81 -13.60 8.85
C TYR A 79 -18.55 -14.68 8.06
N ALA A 80 -17.80 -15.48 7.31
CA ALA A 80 -18.33 -16.60 6.53
C ALA A 80 -19.00 -17.63 7.45
N ARG A 81 -20.28 -17.87 7.24
CA ARG A 81 -21.06 -18.80 8.07
C ARG A 81 -21.21 -20.17 7.42
N THR A 82 -21.06 -20.25 6.12
CA THR A 82 -21.19 -21.48 5.35
C THR A 82 -19.89 -21.78 4.60
N GLN A 83 -19.67 -23.07 4.27
CA GLN A 83 -18.53 -23.48 3.45
C GLN A 83 -18.59 -22.80 2.07
N LYS A 84 -19.78 -22.60 1.52
CA LYS A 84 -19.96 -21.90 0.23
C LYS A 84 -19.49 -20.46 0.27
N ASP A 85 -19.78 -19.72 1.36
CA ASP A 85 -19.30 -18.34 1.53
C ASP A 85 -17.78 -18.33 1.63
N LEU A 86 -17.19 -19.26 2.38
CA LEU A 86 -15.75 -19.38 2.52
C LEU A 86 -15.07 -19.68 1.19
N ASP A 87 -15.58 -20.65 0.43
CA ASP A 87 -15.03 -21.02 -0.87
C ASP A 87 -15.09 -19.86 -1.86
N MET A 88 -16.19 -19.12 -1.89
CA MET A 88 -16.33 -17.93 -2.73
C MET A 88 -15.26 -16.87 -2.38
N ILE A 89 -15.07 -16.57 -1.11
CA ILE A 89 -14.09 -15.57 -0.65
C ILE A 89 -12.67 -16.00 -1.01
N VAL A 90 -12.35 -17.28 -0.78
CA VAL A 90 -11.01 -17.84 -1.09
C VAL A 90 -10.76 -17.83 -2.60
N GLN A 91 -11.75 -18.20 -3.42
CA GLN A 91 -11.60 -18.22 -4.88
C GLN A 91 -11.44 -16.81 -5.48
N VAL A 92 -12.16 -15.81 -4.96
CA VAL A 92 -12.14 -14.44 -5.48
C VAL A 92 -10.88 -13.69 -5.03
N TYR A 93 -10.57 -13.70 -3.74
CA TYR A 93 -9.52 -12.85 -3.16
C TYR A 93 -8.19 -13.56 -2.94
N GLY A 94 -8.20 -14.88 -2.71
CA GLY A 94 -6.98 -15.64 -2.44
C GLY A 94 -5.92 -15.50 -3.52
N PRO A 95 -6.22 -15.76 -4.81
CA PRO A 95 -5.24 -15.64 -5.89
C PRO A 95 -4.70 -14.21 -6.08
N THR A 96 -5.54 -13.21 -5.80
CA THR A 96 -5.14 -11.80 -5.92
C THR A 96 -4.20 -11.39 -4.79
N LEU A 97 -4.47 -11.81 -3.57
CA LEU A 97 -3.58 -11.55 -2.43
C LEU A 97 -2.25 -12.33 -2.54
N ALA A 98 -2.28 -13.56 -3.07
CA ALA A 98 -1.08 -14.37 -3.27
C ALA A 98 -0.07 -13.74 -4.25
N LYS A 99 -0.50 -12.85 -5.15
CA LYS A 99 0.43 -12.09 -6.02
C LYS A 99 1.40 -11.21 -5.24
N TYR A 100 1.08 -10.88 -3.99
CA TYR A 100 1.85 -9.99 -3.13
C TYR A 100 2.57 -10.72 -1.99
N ASP A 101 2.73 -12.05 -2.09
CA ASP A 101 3.43 -12.85 -1.04
C ASP A 101 4.91 -12.48 -0.90
N ASP A 102 5.57 -12.04 -1.98
CA ASP A 102 6.93 -11.49 -1.90
C ASP A 102 6.90 -10.01 -1.49
N GLU A 103 6.78 -9.77 -0.19
CA GLU A 103 6.69 -8.44 0.41
C GLU A 103 7.99 -7.62 0.27
N ARG A 104 9.13 -8.23 -0.10
CA ARG A 104 10.43 -7.56 -0.18
C ARG A 104 10.46 -6.44 -1.23
N GLN A 105 9.66 -6.60 -2.28
CA GLN A 105 9.58 -5.63 -3.38
C GLN A 105 8.50 -4.56 -3.17
N LEU A 106 7.71 -4.68 -2.12
CA LEU A 106 6.63 -3.76 -1.84
C LEU A 106 7.12 -2.53 -1.10
N SER A 107 6.61 -1.36 -1.48
CA SER A 107 6.82 -0.12 -0.77
C SER A 107 6.08 -0.10 0.58
N PHE A 108 6.33 0.91 1.39
CA PHE A 108 5.65 1.06 2.68
C PHE A 108 4.12 1.13 2.50
N THR A 109 3.65 1.99 1.61
CA THR A 109 2.21 2.18 1.34
C THR A 109 1.56 0.93 0.77
N GLU A 110 2.24 0.21 -0.13
CA GLU A 110 1.78 -1.08 -0.64
C GLU A 110 1.60 -2.10 0.50
N LYS A 111 2.56 -2.20 1.42
CA LYS A 111 2.48 -3.09 2.59
C LYS A 111 1.34 -2.72 3.53
N VAL A 112 1.12 -1.43 3.80
CA VAL A 112 0.01 -0.98 4.65
C VAL A 112 -1.33 -1.47 4.11
N TYR A 113 -1.60 -1.27 2.82
CA TYR A 113 -2.86 -1.71 2.21
C TYR A 113 -2.94 -3.23 2.07
N LEU A 114 -1.82 -3.91 1.81
CA LEU A 114 -1.78 -5.37 1.82
C LEU A 114 -2.15 -5.93 3.20
N TYR A 115 -1.55 -5.41 4.27
CA TYR A 115 -1.84 -5.88 5.62
C TYR A 115 -3.28 -5.58 6.03
N GLN A 116 -3.80 -4.42 5.64
CA GLN A 116 -5.20 -4.08 5.85
C GLN A 116 -6.13 -5.05 5.11
N ALA A 117 -5.85 -5.39 3.86
CA ALA A 117 -6.61 -6.36 3.08
C ALA A 117 -6.54 -7.76 3.73
N GLN A 118 -5.35 -8.19 4.18
CA GLN A 118 -5.15 -9.46 4.86
C GLN A 118 -5.90 -9.53 6.20
N VAL A 119 -5.98 -8.42 6.93
CA VAL A 119 -6.77 -8.34 8.17
C VAL A 119 -8.24 -8.64 7.89
N TRP A 120 -8.84 -7.96 6.91
CA TRP A 120 -10.24 -8.19 6.55
C TRP A 120 -10.48 -9.59 5.97
N TYR A 121 -9.61 -10.05 5.08
CA TYR A 121 -9.70 -11.37 4.46
C TYR A 121 -9.71 -12.48 5.51
N ASN A 122 -8.79 -12.43 6.48
CA ASN A 122 -8.71 -13.45 7.53
C ASN A 122 -9.81 -13.28 8.59
N TYR A 123 -10.28 -12.05 8.85
CA TYR A 123 -11.41 -11.80 9.73
C TYR A 123 -12.68 -12.46 9.19
N ILE A 124 -13.01 -12.24 7.92
CA ILE A 124 -14.19 -12.84 7.26
C ILE A 124 -14.10 -14.37 7.27
N ARG A 125 -12.89 -14.93 7.10
CA ARG A 125 -12.63 -16.38 7.16
C ARG A 125 -12.64 -16.97 8.57
N HIS A 126 -12.80 -16.14 9.57
CA HIS A 126 -12.73 -16.50 10.99
C HIS A 126 -11.35 -17.06 11.41
N ASP A 127 -10.29 -16.70 10.69
CA ASP A 127 -8.90 -17.01 11.06
C ASP A 127 -8.31 -15.86 11.88
N MET A 128 -8.70 -15.82 13.16
CA MET A 128 -8.35 -14.73 14.08
C MET A 128 -6.85 -14.68 14.38
N LEU A 129 -6.16 -15.82 14.36
CA LEU A 129 -4.71 -15.86 14.59
C LEU A 129 -3.93 -15.17 13.46
N THR A 130 -4.27 -15.49 12.21
CA THR A 130 -3.63 -14.86 11.05
C THR A 130 -4.04 -13.39 10.95
N CYS A 131 -5.29 -13.04 11.26
CA CYS A 131 -5.76 -11.67 11.37
C CYS A 131 -4.88 -10.86 12.35
N TYR A 132 -4.69 -11.36 13.57
CA TYR A 132 -3.86 -10.72 14.59
C TYR A 132 -2.39 -10.55 14.13
N LYS A 133 -1.82 -11.57 13.47
CA LYS A 133 -0.46 -11.47 12.88
C LYS A 133 -0.33 -10.28 11.93
N TYR A 134 -1.30 -10.08 11.04
CA TYR A 134 -1.25 -8.96 10.08
C TYR A 134 -1.50 -7.61 10.75
N VAL A 135 -2.33 -7.53 11.78
CA VAL A 135 -2.47 -6.31 12.58
C VAL A 135 -1.15 -5.93 13.26
N CYS A 136 -0.45 -6.89 13.86
CA CYS A 136 0.87 -6.66 14.45
C CYS A 136 1.89 -6.20 13.41
N ARG A 137 1.94 -6.84 12.24
CA ARG A 137 2.81 -6.42 11.12
C ARG A 137 2.51 -5.00 10.68
N TRP A 138 1.24 -4.64 10.58
CA TRP A 138 0.82 -3.28 10.23
C TRP A 138 1.38 -2.25 11.20
N ILE A 139 1.24 -2.46 12.50
CA ILE A 139 1.76 -1.53 13.53
C ILE A 139 3.29 -1.49 13.51
N LEU A 140 3.96 -2.64 13.48
CA LEU A 140 5.43 -2.73 13.44
C LEU A 140 6.01 -2.04 12.19
N LEU A 141 5.28 -2.06 11.08
CA LEU A 141 5.70 -1.35 9.88
C LEU A 141 5.81 0.16 10.12
N PHE A 142 4.83 0.76 10.81
CA PHE A 142 4.88 2.17 11.20
C PHE A 142 5.96 2.46 12.25
N ASP A 143 6.27 1.52 13.13
CA ASP A 143 7.35 1.67 14.09
C ASP A 143 8.73 1.65 13.42
N SER A 144 8.86 0.94 12.30
CA SER A 144 10.08 0.91 11.49
C SER A 144 10.32 2.20 10.67
N ALA A 145 9.28 3.01 10.45
CA ALA A 145 9.33 4.24 9.68
C ALA A 145 8.51 5.37 10.37
N PRO A 146 9.02 5.95 11.46
CA PRO A 146 8.27 6.92 12.28
C PRO A 146 7.73 8.13 11.51
N HIS A 147 8.44 8.62 10.48
CA HIS A 147 7.99 9.74 9.65
C HIS A 147 6.69 9.42 8.89
N MET A 148 6.42 8.14 8.59
CA MET A 148 5.19 7.73 7.93
C MET A 148 3.97 7.81 8.87
N LYS A 149 4.17 7.84 10.19
CA LYS A 149 3.07 8.03 11.15
C LYS A 149 2.37 9.38 10.98
N GLU A 150 3.16 10.43 10.67
CA GLU A 150 2.60 11.76 10.41
C GLU A 150 1.93 11.84 9.04
N LEU A 151 2.55 11.24 8.01
CA LEU A 151 2.05 11.27 6.64
C LEU A 151 0.78 10.43 6.43
N MET A 152 0.63 9.32 7.18
CA MET A 152 -0.47 8.37 7.08
C MET A 152 -1.15 8.14 8.43
N TYR A 153 -1.39 9.23 9.17
CA TYR A 153 -1.88 9.20 10.55
C TYR A 153 -3.18 8.39 10.72
N ASP A 154 -4.12 8.55 9.80
CA ASP A 154 -5.38 7.81 9.83
C ASP A 154 -5.18 6.29 9.73
N LEU A 155 -4.29 5.85 8.84
CA LEU A 155 -4.00 4.42 8.68
C LEU A 155 -3.23 3.88 9.88
N TYR A 156 -2.34 4.69 10.47
CA TYR A 156 -1.68 4.34 11.72
C TYR A 156 -2.67 4.11 12.87
N LEU A 157 -3.59 5.04 13.10
CA LEU A 157 -4.62 4.91 14.13
C LEU A 157 -5.58 3.74 13.88
N ARG A 158 -5.95 3.49 12.62
CA ARG A 158 -6.78 2.32 12.25
C ARG A 158 -6.10 1.01 12.63
N GLY A 159 -4.78 0.90 12.45
CA GLY A 159 -4.00 -0.27 12.87
C GLY A 159 -4.16 -0.54 14.37
N TYR A 160 -4.01 0.47 15.21
CA TYR A 160 -4.22 0.34 16.66
C TYR A 160 -5.65 0.01 17.04
N SER A 161 -6.64 0.61 16.38
CA SER A 161 -8.05 0.25 16.58
C SER A 161 -8.28 -1.25 16.31
N ARG A 162 -7.72 -1.78 15.22
CA ARG A 162 -7.83 -3.22 14.91
C ARG A 162 -7.09 -4.10 15.93
N LEU A 163 -5.97 -3.62 16.47
CA LEU A 163 -5.28 -4.34 17.53
C LEU A 163 -6.14 -4.47 18.79
N LEU A 164 -6.76 -3.37 19.20
CA LEU A 164 -7.64 -3.37 20.39
C LEU A 164 -8.84 -4.29 20.18
N ASP A 165 -9.48 -4.26 19.01
CA ASP A 165 -10.58 -5.18 18.67
C ASP A 165 -10.11 -6.64 18.73
N GLY A 166 -8.95 -6.96 18.16
CA GLY A 166 -8.37 -8.29 18.19
C GLY A 166 -8.07 -8.80 19.60
N LEU A 167 -7.47 -7.95 20.43
CA LEU A 167 -7.18 -8.27 21.84
C LEU A 167 -8.46 -8.48 22.66
N TYR A 168 -9.50 -7.68 22.40
CA TYR A 168 -10.78 -7.86 23.06
C TYR A 168 -11.42 -9.21 22.70
N LEU A 169 -11.42 -9.58 21.43
CA LEU A 169 -11.94 -10.85 20.95
C LEU A 169 -11.16 -12.03 21.50
N LEU A 170 -9.83 -11.96 21.55
CA LEU A 170 -8.98 -13.03 22.11
C LEU A 170 -9.16 -13.22 23.63
N ARG A 171 -9.60 -12.19 24.37
CA ARG A 171 -9.94 -12.32 25.79
C ARG A 171 -11.30 -12.98 26.03
N SER A 172 -12.14 -13.02 25.02
CA SER A 172 -13.51 -13.57 25.12
C SER A 172 -13.56 -15.07 24.81
N TYR A 173 -12.40 -15.67 24.56
CA TYR A 173 -12.17 -17.12 24.41
C TYR A 173 -11.19 -17.60 25.49
#